data_8fe3d8c8d3c23c1cb573e5facecfc2ff
#
_entry.id   8fe3d8c8d3c23c1cb573e5facecfc2ff
#
_cell.length_a   1.000
_cell.length_b   1.000
_cell.length_c   1.000
_cell.angle_alpha   90.00
_cell.angle_beta   90.00
_cell.angle_gamma   90.00
#
_symmetry.space_group_name_H-M   'P 1'
#
loop_
_entity.id
_entity.type
_entity.pdbx_description
1 polymer ?
#
loop_
_entity_poly.entity_id
_entity_poly.type
_entity_poly.pdbx_seq_one_letter_code
_entity_poly.pdbx_strand_id
1 'polypeptide(L)'
;MNGKQNKPPMIEAVGLSKFYGPFAATRDVSFSVSEGELVAFLGPNGAGKSTTMKLLTGYLAPSEGIARIGGHDMATDRIAGSTRLGYLPENGPLYPDMTPHSLLEFFADARGMTRQERNTRIDAVVEVCMLGSVFHKPIGKLSKGFRQRLGMAQALLHEPDVLILDEPTVGLDPNQIREVR
;
A
#
# COMPACT_ATOMS: atom_id res chain seq x y z
N MET A 1 -16.61 -30.64 16.37
CA MET A 1 -15.73 -30.49 15.19
C MET A 1 -16.15 -29.21 14.50
N ASN A 2 -15.49 -28.08 14.85
CA ASN A 2 -15.79 -26.76 14.25
C ASN A 2 -15.13 -26.71 12.88
N GLY A 3 -15.94 -26.81 11.82
CA GLY A 3 -15.51 -26.53 10.46
C GLY A 3 -15.14 -25.05 10.35
N LYS A 4 -13.86 -24.71 10.49
CA LYS A 4 -13.34 -23.44 10.00
C LYS A 4 -13.60 -23.45 8.49
N GLN A 5 -14.61 -22.71 8.04
CA GLN A 5 -14.75 -22.37 6.62
C GLN A 5 -13.42 -21.74 6.21
N ASN A 6 -12.70 -22.41 5.33
CA ASN A 6 -11.41 -21.95 4.81
C ASN A 6 -11.69 -20.77 3.89
N LYS A 7 -11.83 -19.55 4.44
CA LYS A 7 -11.94 -18.33 3.64
C LYS A 7 -10.68 -18.23 2.77
N PRO A 8 -10.80 -17.84 1.50
CA PRO A 8 -9.62 -17.63 0.65
C PRO A 8 -8.71 -16.58 1.29
N PRO A 9 -7.38 -16.71 1.13
CA PRO A 9 -6.45 -15.75 1.67
C PRO A 9 -6.65 -14.37 1.03
N MET A 10 -6.39 -13.32 1.81
CA MET A 10 -6.45 -11.93 1.34
C MET A 10 -5.23 -11.56 0.50
N ILE A 11 -4.07 -12.15 0.80
CA ILE A 11 -2.85 -12.07 -0.01
C ILE A 11 -2.38 -13.51 -0.27
N GLU A 12 -2.04 -13.81 -1.51
CA GLU A 12 -1.44 -15.09 -1.89
C GLU A 12 -0.27 -14.87 -2.85
N ALA A 13 0.86 -15.44 -2.54
CA ALA A 13 2.01 -15.56 -3.42
C ALA A 13 2.34 -17.04 -3.62
N VAL A 14 2.48 -17.49 -4.85
CA VAL A 14 2.79 -18.88 -5.19
C VAL A 14 3.94 -18.91 -6.17
N GLY A 15 5.11 -19.38 -5.76
CA GLY A 15 6.31 -19.51 -6.60
C GLY A 15 6.80 -18.18 -7.20
N LEU A 16 6.54 -17.08 -6.50
CA LEU A 16 6.71 -15.73 -7.05
C LEU A 16 8.19 -15.41 -7.24
N SER A 17 8.59 -15.19 -8.49
CA SER A 17 9.98 -14.95 -8.87
C SER A 17 10.10 -13.73 -9.80
N LYS A 18 11.22 -13.00 -9.68
CA LYS A 18 11.59 -11.90 -10.58
C LYS A 18 13.05 -11.98 -10.96
N PHE A 19 13.28 -12.12 -12.26
CA PHE A 19 14.63 -12.16 -12.85
C PHE A 19 14.89 -10.92 -13.71
N TYR A 20 16.10 -10.42 -13.65
CA TYR A 20 16.66 -9.41 -14.54
C TYR A 20 17.92 -10.00 -15.20
N GLY A 21 17.74 -10.63 -16.37
CA GLY A 21 18.79 -11.45 -16.97
C GLY A 21 19.18 -12.59 -16.00
N PRO A 22 20.48 -12.76 -15.68
CA PRO A 22 20.95 -13.81 -14.76
C PRO A 22 20.72 -13.46 -13.29
N PHE A 23 20.32 -12.24 -12.96
CA PHE A 23 20.12 -11.78 -11.59
C PHE A 23 18.70 -12.10 -11.12
N ALA A 24 18.57 -12.83 -9.99
CA ALA A 24 17.31 -13.07 -9.32
C ALA A 24 17.08 -12.02 -8.23
N ALA A 25 16.16 -11.08 -8.46
CA ALA A 25 15.77 -10.09 -7.45
C ALA A 25 14.88 -10.70 -6.35
N THR A 26 14.10 -11.73 -6.70
CA THR A 26 13.38 -12.63 -5.78
C THR A 26 13.19 -13.98 -6.47
N ARG A 27 13.13 -15.08 -5.69
CA ARG A 27 13.03 -16.44 -6.25
C ARG A 27 12.13 -17.30 -5.37
N ASP A 28 11.14 -17.94 -5.99
CA ASP A 28 10.27 -18.97 -5.42
C ASP A 28 9.64 -18.56 -4.06
N VAL A 29 9.14 -17.32 -3.98
CA VAL A 29 8.50 -16.82 -2.77
C VAL A 29 7.06 -17.31 -2.74
N SER A 30 6.71 -18.08 -1.70
CA SER A 30 5.36 -18.59 -1.51
C SER A 30 4.90 -18.35 -0.08
N PHE A 31 3.74 -17.70 0.09
CA PHE A 31 3.09 -17.48 1.37
C PHE A 31 1.62 -17.04 1.14
N SER A 32 0.85 -17.06 2.21
CA SER A 32 -0.51 -16.52 2.22
C SER A 32 -0.74 -15.72 3.50
N VAL A 33 -1.63 -14.73 3.41
CA VAL A 33 -2.08 -13.91 4.55
C VAL A 33 -3.60 -13.95 4.58
N SER A 34 -4.15 -14.34 5.72
CA SER A 34 -5.60 -14.41 5.96
C SER A 34 -6.15 -13.04 6.37
N GLU A 35 -7.48 -12.91 6.35
CA GLU A 35 -8.18 -11.74 6.87
C GLU A 35 -7.82 -11.50 8.35
N GLY A 36 -7.48 -10.26 8.70
CA GLY A 36 -7.11 -9.86 10.06
C GLY A 36 -5.69 -10.24 10.49
N GLU A 37 -4.89 -10.85 9.61
CA GLU A 37 -3.48 -11.12 9.92
C GLU A 37 -2.59 -9.91 9.65
N LEU A 38 -1.59 -9.71 10.51
CA LEU A 38 -0.50 -8.78 10.33
C LEU A 38 0.79 -9.55 10.06
N VAL A 39 1.39 -9.33 8.91
CA VAL A 39 2.63 -10.00 8.48
C VAL A 39 3.72 -8.97 8.21
N ALA A 40 4.93 -9.24 8.71
CA ALA A 40 6.10 -8.39 8.47
C ALA A 40 7.16 -9.14 7.64
N PHE A 41 7.66 -8.49 6.59
CA PHE A 41 8.81 -8.96 5.84
C PHE A 41 10.09 -8.48 6.50
N LEU A 42 10.89 -9.41 7.02
CA LEU A 42 12.17 -9.13 7.66
C LEU A 42 13.32 -9.62 6.77
N GLY A 43 14.41 -8.87 6.75
CA GLY A 43 15.60 -9.24 6.00
C GLY A 43 16.52 -8.04 5.72
N PRO A 44 17.79 -8.30 5.35
CA PRO A 44 18.75 -7.24 5.03
C PRO A 44 18.33 -6.45 3.78
N ASN A 45 19.00 -5.32 3.54
CA ASN A 45 18.85 -4.60 2.29
C ASN A 45 19.29 -5.48 1.11
N GLY A 46 18.54 -5.42 0.01
CA GLY A 46 18.79 -6.28 -1.15
C GLY A 46 18.17 -7.70 -1.06
N ALA A 47 17.50 -8.07 0.04
CA ALA A 47 16.84 -9.38 0.17
C ALA A 47 15.56 -9.56 -0.69
N GLY A 48 15.23 -8.61 -1.55
CA GLY A 48 14.05 -8.69 -2.43
C GLY A 48 12.73 -8.23 -1.80
N LYS A 49 12.73 -7.64 -0.59
CA LYS A 49 11.50 -7.18 0.10
C LYS A 49 10.65 -6.26 -0.78
N SER A 50 11.21 -5.11 -1.19
CA SER A 50 10.47 -4.14 -2.01
C SER A 50 10.14 -4.69 -3.40
N THR A 51 10.95 -5.60 -3.95
CA THR A 51 10.61 -6.30 -5.20
C THR A 51 9.37 -7.19 -4.99
N THR A 52 9.32 -7.96 -3.91
CA THR A 52 8.16 -8.78 -3.56
C THR A 52 6.90 -7.92 -3.37
N MET A 53 7.00 -6.78 -2.66
CA MET A 53 5.87 -5.85 -2.51
C MET A 53 5.38 -5.32 -3.88
N LYS A 54 6.29 -4.95 -4.78
CA LYS A 54 5.94 -4.50 -6.13
C LYS A 54 5.30 -5.60 -6.99
N LEU A 55 5.67 -6.85 -6.79
CA LEU A 55 5.01 -8.00 -7.45
C LEU A 55 3.60 -8.22 -6.90
N LEU A 56 3.44 -8.22 -5.57
CA LEU A 56 2.12 -8.36 -4.92
C LEU A 56 1.15 -7.26 -5.30
N THR A 57 1.64 -6.03 -5.49
CA THR A 57 0.79 -4.88 -5.85
C THR A 57 0.53 -4.75 -7.35
N GLY A 58 1.09 -5.67 -8.18
CA GLY A 58 0.99 -5.60 -9.64
C GLY A 58 1.74 -4.43 -10.26
N TYR A 59 2.61 -3.74 -9.49
CA TYR A 59 3.49 -2.69 -10.01
C TYR A 59 4.57 -3.29 -10.94
N LEU A 60 5.02 -4.50 -10.64
CA LEU A 60 5.90 -5.32 -11.48
C LEU A 60 5.17 -6.61 -11.86
N ALA A 61 5.30 -7.01 -13.12
CA ALA A 61 4.90 -8.34 -13.53
C ALA A 61 5.93 -9.38 -13.05
N PRO A 62 5.51 -10.52 -12.49
CA PRO A 62 6.41 -11.60 -12.14
C PRO A 62 7.03 -12.23 -13.39
N SER A 63 8.23 -12.81 -13.24
CA SER A 63 8.84 -13.67 -14.25
C SER A 63 8.28 -15.08 -14.18
N GLU A 64 7.94 -15.54 -12.96
CA GLU A 64 7.32 -16.82 -12.67
C GLU A 64 6.42 -16.68 -11.44
N GLY A 65 5.45 -17.59 -11.32
CA GLY A 65 4.54 -17.62 -10.17
C GLY A 65 3.37 -16.64 -10.30
N ILE A 66 2.57 -16.57 -9.24
CA ILE A 66 1.31 -15.83 -9.20
C ILE A 66 1.21 -15.02 -7.91
N ALA A 67 0.73 -13.78 -8.02
CA ALA A 67 0.33 -12.93 -6.89
C ALA A 67 -1.17 -12.67 -6.97
N ARG A 68 -1.90 -12.88 -5.84
CA ARG A 68 -3.33 -12.55 -5.74
C ARG A 68 -3.61 -11.64 -4.57
N ILE A 69 -4.53 -10.71 -4.78
CA ILE A 69 -5.10 -9.83 -3.75
C ILE A 69 -6.61 -10.03 -3.72
N GLY A 70 -7.14 -10.44 -2.56
CA GLY A 70 -8.57 -10.73 -2.42
C GLY A 70 -9.10 -11.75 -3.42
N GLY A 71 -8.26 -12.71 -3.84
CA GLY A 71 -8.56 -13.73 -4.84
C GLY A 71 -8.31 -13.30 -6.29
N HIS A 72 -8.03 -12.02 -6.58
CA HIS A 72 -7.77 -11.49 -7.93
C HIS A 72 -6.30 -11.61 -8.29
N ASP A 73 -5.99 -12.20 -9.44
CA ASP A 73 -4.63 -12.31 -9.97
C ASP A 73 -4.13 -10.94 -10.43
N MET A 74 -3.02 -10.49 -9.86
CA MET A 74 -2.48 -9.14 -10.11
C MET A 74 -1.80 -8.99 -11.47
N ALA A 75 -1.65 -10.06 -12.24
CA ALA A 75 -1.18 -10.01 -13.62
C ALA A 75 -2.34 -9.91 -14.63
N THR A 76 -3.46 -10.61 -14.38
CA THR A 76 -4.56 -10.74 -15.33
C THR A 76 -5.82 -9.99 -14.93
N ASP A 77 -6.05 -9.75 -13.63
CA ASP A 77 -7.22 -9.04 -13.06
C ASP A 77 -6.80 -7.93 -12.09
N ARG A 78 -5.77 -7.17 -12.49
CA ARG A 78 -5.15 -6.15 -11.64
C ARG A 78 -6.11 -5.07 -11.16
N ILE A 79 -7.06 -4.67 -11.99
CA ILE A 79 -8.00 -3.60 -11.63
C ILE A 79 -8.83 -4.02 -10.42
N ALA A 80 -9.45 -5.20 -10.45
CA ALA A 80 -10.25 -5.70 -9.34
C ALA A 80 -9.40 -5.91 -8.07
N GLY A 81 -8.17 -6.45 -8.19
CA GLY A 81 -7.26 -6.56 -7.05
C GLY A 81 -6.87 -5.20 -6.46
N SER A 82 -6.61 -4.20 -7.32
CA SER A 82 -6.21 -2.85 -6.90
C SER A 82 -7.32 -2.05 -6.22
N THR A 83 -8.60 -2.36 -6.48
CA THR A 83 -9.72 -1.73 -5.75
C THR A 83 -9.75 -2.14 -4.29
N ARG A 84 -9.20 -3.31 -3.95
CA ARG A 84 -9.15 -3.88 -2.61
C ARG A 84 -7.83 -3.61 -1.88
N LEU A 85 -6.86 -2.99 -2.56
CA LEU A 85 -5.50 -2.81 -2.10
C LEU A 85 -5.17 -1.35 -1.82
N GLY A 86 -4.75 -1.03 -0.60
CA GLY A 86 -3.99 0.17 -0.26
C GLY A 86 -2.49 -0.12 -0.33
N TYR A 87 -1.73 0.72 -1.02
CA TYR A 87 -0.28 0.55 -1.13
C TYR A 87 0.45 1.84 -0.81
N LEU A 88 1.37 1.77 0.14
CA LEU A 88 2.31 2.82 0.46
C LEU A 88 3.71 2.35 0.05
N PRO A 89 4.25 2.79 -1.11
CA PRO A 89 5.64 2.52 -1.49
C PRO A 89 6.60 3.36 -0.64
N GLU A 90 7.85 2.90 -0.53
CA GLU A 90 8.94 3.61 0.18
C GLU A 90 9.07 5.08 -0.29
N ASN A 91 9.00 5.30 -1.59
CA ASN A 91 9.05 6.62 -2.22
C ASN A 91 7.79 6.83 -3.07
N GLY A 92 6.67 7.15 -2.40
CA GLY A 92 5.42 7.43 -3.08
C GLY A 92 5.50 8.71 -3.95
N PRO A 93 4.85 8.73 -5.13
CA PRO A 93 4.77 9.93 -5.95
C PRO A 93 3.89 10.97 -5.26
N LEU A 94 4.51 11.92 -4.61
CA LEU A 94 3.85 13.11 -4.08
C LEU A 94 4.19 14.30 -4.98
N TYR A 95 3.18 15.01 -5.45
CA TYR A 95 3.33 16.20 -6.31
C TYR A 95 3.63 17.42 -5.44
N PRO A 96 4.85 18.00 -5.49
CA PRO A 96 5.28 19.04 -4.55
C PRO A 96 4.42 20.31 -4.58
N ASP A 97 3.84 20.63 -5.73
CA ASP A 97 3.03 21.83 -5.94
C ASP A 97 1.57 21.66 -5.52
N MET A 98 1.13 20.43 -5.29
CA MET A 98 -0.21 20.14 -4.75
C MET A 98 -0.24 20.33 -3.23
N THR A 99 -1.45 20.51 -2.69
CA THR A 99 -1.71 20.39 -1.25
C THR A 99 -2.18 18.97 -0.90
N PRO A 100 -2.12 18.52 0.36
CA PRO A 100 -2.77 17.30 0.81
C PRO A 100 -4.24 17.21 0.39
N HIS A 101 -4.99 18.31 0.51
CA HIS A 101 -6.37 18.39 0.07
C HIS A 101 -6.52 18.02 -1.41
N SER A 102 -5.85 18.77 -2.30
CA SER A 102 -5.98 18.55 -3.75
C SER A 102 -5.46 17.18 -4.20
N LEU A 103 -4.44 16.62 -3.52
CA LEU A 103 -3.94 15.28 -3.81
C LEU A 103 -4.97 14.21 -3.45
N LEU A 104 -5.58 14.29 -2.27
CA LEU A 104 -6.60 13.33 -1.83
C LEU A 104 -7.86 13.43 -2.69
N GLU A 105 -8.29 14.65 -3.08
CA GLU A 105 -9.39 14.82 -4.05
C GLU A 105 -9.06 14.16 -5.39
N PHE A 106 -7.87 14.37 -5.92
CA PHE A 106 -7.43 13.76 -7.17
C PHE A 106 -7.51 12.23 -7.13
N PHE A 107 -7.02 11.60 -6.04
CA PHE A 107 -7.08 10.15 -5.92
C PHE A 107 -8.50 9.63 -5.68
N ALA A 108 -9.35 10.35 -4.97
CA ALA A 108 -10.76 10.00 -4.80
C ALA A 108 -11.51 10.05 -6.14
N ASP A 109 -11.29 11.09 -6.93
CA ASP A 109 -11.90 11.23 -8.26
C ASP A 109 -11.39 10.14 -9.22
N ALA A 110 -10.09 9.83 -9.20
CA ALA A 110 -9.50 8.75 -10.00
C ALA A 110 -10.06 7.36 -9.63
N ARG A 111 -10.58 7.18 -8.42
CA ARG A 111 -11.27 5.96 -7.97
C ARG A 111 -12.79 6.00 -8.20
N GLY A 112 -13.31 7.06 -8.81
CA GLY A 112 -14.73 7.21 -9.13
C GLY A 112 -15.64 7.46 -7.93
N MET A 113 -15.11 7.98 -6.82
CA MET A 113 -15.90 8.30 -5.64
C MET A 113 -16.89 9.45 -5.94
N THR A 114 -18.11 9.32 -5.44
CA THR A 114 -19.06 10.42 -5.46
C THR A 114 -18.55 11.57 -4.58
N ARG A 115 -19.06 12.79 -4.80
CA ARG A 115 -18.67 13.96 -3.99
C ARG A 115 -18.91 13.73 -2.48
N GLN A 116 -19.99 13.06 -2.11
CA GLN A 116 -20.31 12.80 -0.72
C GLN A 116 -19.33 11.77 -0.10
N GLU A 117 -19.10 10.65 -0.77
CA GLU A 117 -18.11 9.64 -0.35
C GLU A 117 -16.73 10.26 -0.21
N ARG A 118 -16.28 10.99 -1.23
CA ARG A 118 -14.99 11.68 -1.24
C ARG A 118 -14.81 12.54 0.00
N ASN A 119 -15.76 13.43 0.29
CA ASN A 119 -15.65 14.32 1.43
C ASN A 119 -15.57 13.53 2.74
N THR A 120 -16.49 12.57 2.96
CA THR A 120 -16.50 11.72 4.14
C THR A 120 -15.17 10.95 4.30
N ARG A 121 -14.65 10.39 3.20
CA ARG A 121 -13.40 9.62 3.25
C ARG A 121 -12.17 10.50 3.48
N ILE A 122 -12.11 11.68 2.85
CA ILE A 122 -11.03 12.64 3.07
C ILE A 122 -11.01 13.09 4.53
N ASP A 123 -12.15 13.47 5.11
CA ASP A 123 -12.23 13.88 6.51
C ASP A 123 -11.71 12.78 7.45
N ALA A 124 -12.15 11.54 7.23
CA ALA A 124 -11.74 10.39 8.04
C ALA A 124 -10.21 10.14 7.97
N VAL A 125 -9.61 10.13 6.76
CA VAL A 125 -8.17 9.87 6.65
C VAL A 125 -7.32 11.06 7.10
N VAL A 126 -7.81 12.29 7.00
CA VAL A 126 -7.15 13.49 7.51
C VAL A 126 -7.08 13.47 9.04
N GLU A 127 -8.14 13.02 9.70
CA GLU A 127 -8.19 12.84 11.15
C GLU A 127 -7.23 11.73 11.59
N VAL A 128 -7.37 10.52 11.04
CA VAL A 128 -6.55 9.34 11.40
C VAL A 128 -5.05 9.59 11.16
N CYS A 129 -4.69 10.26 10.04
CA CYS A 129 -3.29 10.55 9.70
C CYS A 129 -2.80 11.89 10.27
N MET A 130 -3.61 12.61 11.08
CA MET A 130 -3.27 13.89 11.71
C MET A 130 -2.74 14.93 10.72
N LEU A 131 -3.42 15.11 9.59
CA LEU A 131 -3.01 16.03 8.52
C LEU A 131 -3.62 17.43 8.62
N GLY A 132 -4.55 17.69 9.56
CA GLY A 132 -5.33 18.92 9.64
C GLY A 132 -4.49 20.20 9.62
N SER A 133 -3.37 20.24 10.38
CA SER A 133 -2.49 21.43 10.46
C SER A 133 -1.73 21.77 9.17
N VAL A 134 -1.66 20.83 8.24
CA VAL A 134 -0.92 20.96 6.96
C VAL A 134 -1.79 20.76 5.73
N PHE A 135 -3.10 20.58 5.90
CA PHE A 135 -4.03 20.13 4.87
C PHE A 135 -4.04 21.02 3.61
N HIS A 136 -3.81 22.32 3.79
CA HIS A 136 -3.75 23.30 2.70
C HIS A 136 -2.33 23.83 2.41
N LYS A 137 -1.29 23.23 3.01
CA LYS A 137 0.10 23.63 2.73
C LYS A 137 0.65 22.87 1.52
N PRO A 138 1.48 23.48 0.66
CA PRO A 138 2.15 22.77 -0.42
C PRO A 138 2.95 21.56 0.08
N ILE A 139 2.79 20.41 -0.57
CA ILE A 139 3.44 19.14 -0.20
C ILE A 139 4.96 19.27 -0.17
N GLY A 140 5.53 20.04 -1.10
CA GLY A 140 6.96 20.33 -1.13
C GLY A 140 7.51 21.00 0.13
N LYS A 141 6.65 21.69 0.92
CA LYS A 141 7.00 22.33 2.19
C LYS A 141 6.77 21.47 3.42
N LEU A 142 6.25 20.25 3.25
CA LEU A 142 6.00 19.33 4.35
C LEU A 142 7.28 18.63 4.79
N SER A 143 7.37 18.33 6.10
CA SER A 143 8.41 17.43 6.62
C SER A 143 8.27 16.03 6.02
N LYS A 144 9.34 15.22 6.11
CA LYS A 144 9.30 13.81 5.67
C LYS A 144 8.18 13.05 6.38
N GLY A 145 7.98 13.26 7.70
CA GLY A 145 6.92 12.63 8.47
C GLY A 145 5.52 12.99 7.96
N PHE A 146 5.24 14.26 7.66
CA PHE A 146 3.96 14.64 7.09
C PHE A 146 3.74 14.09 5.68
N ARG A 147 4.79 13.99 4.86
CA ARG A 147 4.68 13.31 3.56
C ARG A 147 4.37 11.83 3.70
N GLN A 148 4.96 11.15 4.69
CA GLN A 148 4.68 9.74 4.98
C GLN A 148 3.22 9.55 5.44
N ARG A 149 2.73 10.40 6.35
CA ARG A 149 1.32 10.40 6.80
C ARG A 149 0.35 10.66 5.62
N LEU A 150 0.72 11.55 4.71
CA LEU A 150 -0.07 11.80 3.50
C LEU A 150 -0.12 10.60 2.57
N GLY A 151 1.01 9.90 2.39
CA GLY A 151 1.05 8.64 1.64
C GLY A 151 0.18 7.55 2.29
N MET A 152 0.17 7.48 3.64
CA MET A 152 -0.71 6.60 4.38
C MET A 152 -2.19 6.97 4.17
N ALA A 153 -2.54 8.26 4.27
CA ALA A 153 -3.90 8.74 4.02
C ALA A 153 -4.39 8.38 2.61
N GLN A 154 -3.53 8.53 1.60
CA GLN A 154 -3.81 8.12 0.23
C GLN A 154 -4.05 6.61 0.11
N ALA A 155 -3.25 5.78 0.79
CA ALA A 155 -3.40 4.32 0.76
C ALA A 155 -4.71 3.86 1.45
N LEU A 156 -5.17 4.59 2.47
CA LEU A 156 -6.39 4.29 3.25
C LEU A 156 -7.67 4.93 2.68
N LEU A 157 -7.55 5.84 1.71
CA LEU A 157 -8.64 6.70 1.26
C LEU A 157 -9.90 5.93 0.83
N HIS A 158 -9.73 4.79 0.18
CA HIS A 158 -10.80 3.98 -0.40
C HIS A 158 -11.20 2.76 0.45
N GLU A 159 -10.83 2.73 1.74
CA GLU A 159 -11.13 1.61 2.67
C GLU A 159 -10.70 0.24 2.13
N PRO A 160 -9.40 0.06 1.84
CA PRO A 160 -8.93 -1.18 1.27
C PRO A 160 -9.09 -2.36 2.24
N ASP A 161 -9.38 -3.56 1.71
CA ASP A 161 -9.39 -4.80 2.49
C ASP A 161 -7.97 -5.26 2.86
N VAL A 162 -6.98 -4.87 2.06
CA VAL A 162 -5.56 -5.23 2.20
C VAL A 162 -4.72 -3.97 2.19
N LEU A 163 -3.80 -3.85 3.15
CA LEU A 163 -2.84 -2.75 3.20
C LEU A 163 -1.41 -3.30 3.11
N ILE A 164 -0.65 -2.84 2.11
CA ILE A 164 0.76 -3.16 1.94
C ILE A 164 1.57 -1.89 2.15
N LEU A 165 2.53 -1.94 3.09
CA LEU A 165 3.38 -0.83 3.47
C LEU A 165 4.84 -1.22 3.23
N ASP A 166 5.53 -0.48 2.35
CA ASP A 166 6.96 -0.69 2.06
C ASP A 166 7.76 0.34 2.87
N GLU A 167 8.40 -0.13 3.94
CA GLU A 167 9.23 0.66 4.88
C GLU A 167 8.53 1.91 5.45
N PRO A 168 7.35 1.78 6.08
CA PRO A 168 6.52 2.93 6.50
C PRO A 168 7.17 3.84 7.54
N THR A 169 8.24 3.40 8.20
CA THR A 169 8.91 4.13 9.28
C THR A 169 10.26 4.72 8.87
N VAL A 170 10.71 4.52 7.63
CA VAL A 170 12.00 5.04 7.17
C VAL A 170 12.04 6.56 7.21
N GLY A 171 12.98 7.08 8.02
CA GLY A 171 13.21 8.51 8.18
C GLY A 171 12.19 9.24 9.04
N LEU A 172 11.41 8.53 9.83
CA LEU A 172 10.67 9.07 10.95
C LEU A 172 11.57 9.06 12.19
N ASP A 173 11.44 10.08 13.05
CA ASP A 173 12.08 10.05 14.35
C ASP A 173 11.37 9.08 15.32
N PRO A 174 12.01 8.68 16.46
CA PRO A 174 11.41 7.72 17.39
C PRO A 174 10.06 8.15 17.97
N ASN A 175 9.78 9.46 18.07
CA ASN A 175 8.49 9.95 18.55
C ASN A 175 7.41 9.80 17.47
N GLN A 176 7.75 10.11 16.21
CA GLN A 176 6.85 9.95 15.07
C GLN A 176 6.51 8.46 14.80
N ILE A 177 7.45 7.54 15.07
CA ILE A 177 7.19 6.10 14.96
C ILE A 177 6.13 5.64 15.96
N ARG A 178 6.08 6.22 17.17
CA ARG A 178 5.05 5.90 18.18
C ARG A 178 3.65 6.37 17.78
N GLU A 179 3.56 7.45 17.01
CA GLU A 179 2.27 8.01 16.54
C GLU A 179 1.69 7.25 15.34
N VAL A 180 2.51 6.48 14.60
CA VAL A 180 2.09 5.68 13.44
C VAL A 180 1.68 4.24 13.83
N ARG A 181 1.93 3.82 15.07
CA ARG A 181 1.50 2.53 15.64
C ARG A 181 0.12 2.64 16.26
#